data_eb8cbc6e04183a4bcb08672885734641
#
_entry.id   eb8cbc6e04183a4bcb08672885734641
#
_cell.length_a   1.000
_cell.length_b   1.000
_cell.length_c   1.000
_cell.angle_alpha   90.00
_cell.angle_beta   90.00
_cell.angle_gamma   90.00
#
_symmetry.space_group_name_H-M   'P 1'
#
loop_
_entity.id
_entity.type
_entity.pdbx_description
1 polymer ?
#
loop_
_entity_poly.entity_id
_entity_poly.type
_entity_poly.pdbx_seq_one_letter_code
_entity_poly.pdbx_strand_id
1 'polypeptide(L)'
;MGSHSLQTLGRLVLAFFLALVGLPLTSAAQTPSTWFGSWSLNIGRSTYDPGPPPYKRATYTIEPWGSDGMKVTYDMVHPRGGVTHLEWQGRIDGKDYPLQGIDAFVTYAYNQVSPGIYETIVKMGGRVAAKSSVSVSPDGKTMTTTTKGVDSSGKAVTTITVYERQQ
;
A
#
# COMPACT_ATOMS: atom_id res chain seq x y z
N MET A 1 14.54 59.62 -66.07
CA MET A 1 15.53 58.58 -65.87
C MET A 1 15.22 58.02 -64.48
N GLY A 2 14.72 56.82 -64.44
CA GLY A 2 14.13 56.19 -63.30
C GLY A 2 15.09 55.47 -62.39
N SER A 3 14.77 55.36 -61.16
CA SER A 3 15.34 54.33 -60.30
C SER A 3 14.22 53.76 -59.41
N HIS A 4 13.96 52.50 -59.62
CA HIS A 4 13.04 51.72 -58.85
C HIS A 4 13.70 51.27 -57.55
N SER A 5 13.16 51.62 -56.37
CA SER A 5 13.55 51.02 -55.12
C SER A 5 12.56 49.88 -54.79
N LEU A 6 13.05 48.67 -54.76
CA LEU A 6 12.32 47.49 -54.27
C LEU A 6 12.32 47.49 -52.72
N GLN A 7 11.16 47.61 -52.15
CA GLN A 7 10.96 47.39 -50.70
C GLN A 7 10.77 45.90 -50.47
N THR A 8 11.74 45.30 -49.76
CA THR A 8 11.72 43.91 -49.34
C THR A 8 10.89 43.82 -48.05
N LEU A 9 9.70 43.26 -48.15
CA LEU A 9 8.85 42.95 -46.96
C LEU A 9 9.42 41.72 -46.25
N GLY A 10 10.06 41.95 -45.11
CA GLY A 10 10.49 40.90 -44.20
C GLY A 10 9.27 40.30 -43.49
N ARG A 11 8.93 39.05 -43.80
CA ARG A 11 7.93 38.27 -43.07
C ARG A 11 8.59 37.73 -41.80
N LEU A 12 8.21 38.31 -40.66
CA LEU A 12 8.54 37.80 -39.31
C LEU A 12 7.65 36.55 -39.04
N VAL A 13 8.22 35.35 -39.15
CA VAL A 13 7.55 34.12 -38.75
C VAL A 13 7.79 33.96 -37.21
N LEU A 14 6.77 34.32 -36.41
CA LEU A 14 6.79 34.09 -35.01
C LEU A 14 6.44 32.63 -34.73
N ALA A 15 7.48 31.80 -34.47
CA ALA A 15 7.30 30.41 -34.11
C ALA A 15 6.87 30.36 -32.62
N PHE A 16 5.60 30.06 -32.38
CA PHE A 16 5.06 29.80 -31.04
C PHE A 16 5.52 28.38 -30.62
N PHE A 17 6.56 28.28 -29.82
CA PHE A 17 6.93 27.06 -29.12
C PHE A 17 5.93 26.82 -27.98
N LEU A 18 4.95 25.97 -28.22
CA LEU A 18 4.06 25.46 -27.19
C LEU A 18 4.88 24.47 -26.33
N ALA A 19 5.45 24.94 -25.23
CA ALA A 19 6.08 24.08 -24.24
C ALA A 19 4.98 23.24 -23.57
N LEU A 20 4.83 21.99 -24.01
CA LEU A 20 3.99 21.00 -23.34
C LEU A 20 4.67 20.65 -22.01
N VAL A 21 4.28 21.34 -20.94
CA VAL A 21 4.66 20.98 -19.57
C VAL A 21 3.96 19.66 -19.26
N GLY A 22 4.65 18.56 -19.47
CA GLY A 22 4.20 17.23 -19.07
C GLY A 22 4.10 17.18 -17.56
N LEU A 23 2.88 17.27 -17.01
CA LEU A 23 2.63 16.95 -15.62
C LEU A 23 3.03 15.48 -15.39
N PRO A 24 3.81 15.15 -14.36
CA PRO A 24 4.07 13.76 -14.04
C PRO A 24 2.73 13.11 -13.65
N LEU A 25 2.24 12.21 -14.50
CA LEU A 25 1.17 11.29 -14.13
C LEU A 25 1.76 10.35 -13.07
N THR A 26 1.49 10.62 -11.81
CA THR A 26 1.73 9.65 -10.73
C THR A 26 0.75 8.50 -10.96
N SER A 27 1.19 7.49 -11.68
CA SER A 27 0.46 6.25 -11.83
C SER A 27 0.41 5.58 -10.46
N ALA A 28 -0.80 5.31 -9.96
CA ALA A 28 -0.96 4.46 -8.78
C ALA A 28 -0.29 3.11 -9.08
N ALA A 29 0.47 2.59 -8.12
CA ALA A 29 1.09 1.29 -8.28
C ALA A 29 0.00 0.21 -8.31
N GLN A 30 0.02 -0.65 -9.31
CA GLN A 30 -0.87 -1.81 -9.36
C GLN A 30 -0.50 -2.81 -8.25
N THR A 31 -1.52 -3.46 -7.69
CA THR A 31 -1.29 -4.57 -6.77
C THR A 31 -0.53 -5.68 -7.49
N PRO A 32 0.64 -6.11 -6.99
CA PRO A 32 1.40 -7.17 -7.64
C PRO A 32 0.60 -8.49 -7.65
N SER A 33 0.60 -9.18 -8.78
CA SER A 33 -0.08 -10.48 -8.91
C SER A 33 0.41 -11.53 -7.90
N THR A 34 1.66 -11.41 -7.46
CA THR A 34 2.26 -12.26 -6.41
C THR A 34 1.63 -12.07 -5.03
N TRP A 35 0.83 -11.04 -4.81
CA TRP A 35 0.12 -10.83 -3.54
C TRP A 35 -1.18 -11.61 -3.47
N PHE A 36 -1.85 -11.83 -4.60
CA PHE A 36 -3.14 -12.50 -4.63
C PHE A 36 -3.04 -13.95 -4.19
N GLY A 37 -4.00 -14.38 -3.38
CA GLY A 37 -4.10 -15.71 -2.82
C GLY A 37 -4.31 -15.71 -1.31
N SER A 38 -4.19 -16.87 -0.69
CA SER A 38 -4.37 -17.07 0.74
C SER A 38 -3.02 -17.24 1.45
N TRP A 39 -2.86 -16.61 2.60
CA TRP A 39 -1.63 -16.52 3.36
C TRP A 39 -1.88 -16.91 4.81
N SER A 40 -1.16 -17.88 5.34
CA SER A 40 -1.27 -18.34 6.72
C SER A 40 -0.10 -17.84 7.57
N LEU A 41 -0.41 -17.31 8.76
CA LEU A 41 0.58 -16.85 9.72
C LEU A 41 1.46 -18.02 10.18
N ASN A 42 2.77 -17.88 10.03
CA ASN A 42 3.77 -18.77 10.63
C ASN A 42 4.28 -18.14 11.93
N ILE A 43 3.69 -18.53 13.06
CA ILE A 43 4.05 -17.99 14.38
C ILE A 43 5.51 -18.29 14.73
N GLY A 44 6.00 -19.48 14.35
CA GLY A 44 7.39 -19.90 14.66
C GLY A 44 8.46 -19.09 13.96
N ARG A 45 8.11 -18.41 12.85
CA ARG A 45 9.01 -17.52 12.10
C ARG A 45 8.74 -16.04 12.39
N SER A 46 7.72 -15.74 13.20
CA SER A 46 7.31 -14.37 13.54
C SER A 46 7.90 -13.93 14.86
N THR A 47 8.13 -12.63 15.02
CA THR A 47 8.66 -12.02 16.27
C THR A 47 7.70 -10.93 16.73
N TYR A 48 7.46 -10.91 18.05
CA TYR A 48 6.58 -9.95 18.71
C TYR A 48 7.33 -9.29 19.86
N ASP A 49 7.49 -7.98 19.83
CA ASP A 49 8.18 -7.23 20.89
C ASP A 49 7.36 -5.97 21.26
N PRO A 50 6.85 -5.89 22.49
CA PRO A 50 6.87 -6.91 23.54
C PRO A 50 5.79 -7.98 23.29
N GLY A 51 6.03 -9.16 23.76
CA GLY A 51 4.98 -10.04 24.10
C GLY A 51 4.78 -11.30 23.49
N PRO A 52 3.69 -12.02 23.85
CA PRO A 52 3.27 -13.18 23.09
C PRO A 52 2.56 -12.78 21.80
N PRO A 53 2.45 -13.69 20.81
CA PRO A 53 1.65 -13.49 19.64
C PRO A 53 0.20 -13.13 20.01
N PRO A 54 -0.41 -12.09 19.38
CA PRO A 54 -1.78 -11.71 19.66
C PRO A 54 -2.81 -12.69 19.11
N TYR A 55 -2.39 -13.56 18.20
CA TYR A 55 -3.20 -14.57 17.55
C TYR A 55 -2.53 -15.93 17.58
N LYS A 56 -3.31 -17.01 17.75
CA LYS A 56 -2.83 -18.38 17.58
C LYS A 56 -2.91 -18.87 16.13
N ARG A 57 -3.68 -18.18 15.30
CA ARG A 57 -3.81 -18.38 13.86
C ARG A 57 -4.28 -17.09 13.22
N ALA A 58 -3.74 -16.75 12.08
CA ALA A 58 -4.26 -15.71 11.21
C ALA A 58 -4.15 -16.14 9.76
N THR A 59 -5.17 -15.83 8.98
CA THR A 59 -5.20 -16.03 7.52
C THR A 59 -5.52 -14.70 6.87
N TYR A 60 -4.74 -14.34 5.85
CA TYR A 60 -5.05 -13.23 4.96
C TYR A 60 -5.41 -13.79 3.60
N THR A 61 -6.55 -13.37 3.08
CA THR A 61 -6.93 -13.65 1.70
C THR A 61 -6.91 -12.34 0.94
N ILE A 62 -6.12 -12.29 -0.13
CA ILE A 62 -5.95 -11.10 -0.97
C ILE A 62 -6.49 -11.42 -2.36
N GLU A 63 -7.47 -10.65 -2.80
CA GLU A 63 -8.18 -10.83 -4.07
C GLU A 63 -8.11 -9.53 -4.90
N PRO A 64 -8.16 -9.61 -6.24
CA PRO A 64 -8.31 -8.43 -7.07
C PRO A 64 -9.58 -7.66 -6.71
N TRP A 65 -9.53 -6.34 -6.73
CA TRP A 65 -10.66 -5.45 -6.55
C TRP A 65 -10.63 -4.33 -7.58
N GLY A 66 -11.65 -4.27 -8.44
CA GLY A 66 -11.65 -3.37 -9.59
C GLY A 66 -10.51 -3.68 -10.57
N SER A 67 -9.98 -2.66 -11.24
CA SER A 67 -8.92 -2.80 -12.25
C SER A 67 -7.50 -2.78 -11.67
N ASP A 68 -7.30 -2.17 -10.50
CA ASP A 68 -5.99 -1.80 -9.97
C ASP A 68 -5.89 -1.91 -8.44
N GLY A 69 -6.97 -2.32 -7.77
CA GLY A 69 -7.05 -2.46 -6.33
C GLY A 69 -6.97 -3.90 -5.84
N MET A 70 -7.09 -4.04 -4.52
CA MET A 70 -7.18 -5.34 -3.85
C MET A 70 -8.23 -5.28 -2.74
N LYS A 71 -8.85 -6.43 -2.50
CA LYS A 71 -9.62 -6.73 -1.29
C LYS A 71 -8.76 -7.62 -0.42
N VAL A 72 -8.66 -7.29 0.86
CA VAL A 72 -7.94 -8.08 1.87
C VAL A 72 -8.91 -8.48 2.95
N THR A 73 -9.04 -9.78 3.17
CA THR A 73 -9.82 -10.37 4.27
C THR A 73 -8.85 -10.88 5.33
N TYR A 74 -9.09 -10.51 6.58
CA TYR A 74 -8.27 -10.90 7.72
C TYR A 74 -9.12 -11.77 8.65
N ASP A 75 -8.77 -13.04 8.77
CA ASP A 75 -9.38 -14.00 9.71
C ASP A 75 -8.38 -14.34 10.80
N MET A 76 -8.64 -13.92 12.03
CA MET A 76 -7.70 -14.05 13.15
C MET A 76 -8.37 -14.76 14.32
N VAL A 77 -7.69 -15.77 14.86
CA VAL A 77 -8.14 -16.53 16.04
C VAL A 77 -7.26 -16.17 17.23
N HIS A 78 -7.87 -15.67 18.30
CA HIS A 78 -7.17 -15.25 19.51
C HIS A 78 -6.73 -16.45 20.36
N PRO A 79 -5.65 -16.31 21.20
CA PRO A 79 -5.14 -17.40 22.03
C PRO A 79 -6.19 -17.95 23.02
N ARG A 80 -7.06 -17.10 23.57
CA ARG A 80 -8.11 -17.47 24.53
C ARG A 80 -9.44 -17.83 23.87
N GLY A 81 -9.48 -17.98 22.56
CA GLY A 81 -10.69 -18.14 21.77
C GLY A 81 -11.19 -16.81 21.21
N GLY A 82 -12.28 -16.90 20.46
CA GLY A 82 -12.80 -15.76 19.68
C GLY A 82 -12.12 -15.62 18.32
N VAL A 83 -12.87 -15.06 17.38
CA VAL A 83 -12.45 -14.80 16.01
C VAL A 83 -12.67 -13.33 15.71
N THR A 84 -11.69 -12.72 15.05
CA THR A 84 -11.85 -11.40 14.44
C THR A 84 -11.83 -11.57 12.93
N HIS A 85 -12.84 -11.02 12.28
CA HIS A 85 -12.96 -10.95 10.83
C HIS A 85 -12.98 -9.50 10.41
N LEU A 86 -12.01 -9.11 9.58
CA LEU A 86 -11.90 -7.74 9.06
C LEU A 86 -11.80 -7.77 7.53
N GLU A 87 -12.33 -6.75 6.89
CA GLU A 87 -12.19 -6.55 5.45
C GLU A 87 -11.66 -5.17 5.13
N TRP A 88 -10.78 -5.11 4.16
CA TRP A 88 -10.27 -3.87 3.59
C TRP A 88 -10.35 -3.93 2.06
N GLN A 89 -10.75 -2.83 1.44
CA GLN A 89 -10.77 -2.69 -0.01
C GLN A 89 -10.16 -1.35 -0.38
N GLY A 90 -9.20 -1.35 -1.29
CA GLY A 90 -8.52 -0.12 -1.70
C GLY A 90 -7.46 -0.33 -2.77
N ARG A 91 -6.73 0.74 -3.05
CA ARG A 91 -5.63 0.80 -4.02
C ARG A 91 -4.32 1.08 -3.35
N ILE A 92 -3.23 0.85 -4.09
CA ILE A 92 -1.87 1.24 -3.66
C ILE A 92 -1.58 2.65 -4.22
N ASP A 93 -2.28 3.64 -3.69
CA ASP A 93 -2.23 5.04 -4.14
C ASP A 93 -2.00 6.05 -3.00
N GLY A 94 -1.71 5.56 -1.81
CA GLY A 94 -1.46 6.36 -0.61
C GLY A 94 -2.68 6.99 0.02
N LYS A 95 -3.87 6.72 -0.48
CA LYS A 95 -5.10 7.23 0.11
C LYS A 95 -5.60 6.33 1.24
N ASP A 96 -6.31 6.95 2.16
CA ASP A 96 -6.93 6.25 3.28
C ASP A 96 -8.22 5.55 2.80
N TYR A 97 -8.27 4.22 3.01
CA TYR A 97 -9.48 3.42 2.79
C TYR A 97 -9.94 2.80 4.10
N PRO A 98 -11.26 2.74 4.38
CA PRO A 98 -11.76 2.26 5.65
C PRO A 98 -11.56 0.75 5.83
N LEU A 99 -11.22 0.33 7.05
CA LEU A 99 -11.27 -1.05 7.49
C LEU A 99 -12.68 -1.35 8.02
N GLN A 100 -13.24 -2.47 7.63
CA GLN A 100 -14.56 -2.95 8.04
C GLN A 100 -14.43 -4.10 9.04
N GLY A 101 -15.49 -4.33 9.85
CA GLY A 101 -15.53 -5.39 10.85
C GLY A 101 -15.00 -4.99 12.23
N ILE A 102 -14.82 -3.70 12.47
CA ILE A 102 -14.41 -3.16 13.78
C ILE A 102 -15.26 -1.93 14.13
N ASP A 103 -15.64 -1.80 15.41
CA ASP A 103 -16.43 -0.68 15.95
C ASP A 103 -15.57 0.58 16.21
N ALA A 104 -14.64 0.87 15.29
CA ALA A 104 -13.78 2.04 15.37
C ALA A 104 -13.50 2.57 13.98
N PHE A 105 -13.31 3.89 13.86
CA PHE A 105 -12.88 4.47 12.59
C PHE A 105 -11.38 4.20 12.38
N VAL A 106 -11.11 3.16 11.61
CA VAL A 106 -9.75 2.75 11.22
C VAL A 106 -9.63 2.83 9.71
N THR A 107 -8.52 3.39 9.23
CA THR A 107 -8.19 3.41 7.81
C THR A 107 -6.81 2.83 7.57
N TYR A 108 -6.64 2.20 6.40
CA TYR A 108 -5.35 1.76 5.88
C TYR A 108 -5.04 2.50 4.59
N ALA A 109 -3.79 2.95 4.44
CA ALA A 109 -3.24 3.46 3.21
C ALA A 109 -2.04 2.59 2.80
N TYR A 110 -1.98 2.20 1.53
CA TYR A 110 -0.85 1.46 0.97
C TYR A 110 -0.06 2.34 -0.01
N ASN A 111 1.27 2.36 0.12
CA ASN A 111 2.20 3.03 -0.78
C ASN A 111 3.28 2.05 -1.24
N GLN A 112 3.66 2.12 -2.50
CA GLN A 112 4.90 1.50 -2.95
C GLN A 112 6.08 2.44 -2.64
N VAL A 113 7.03 1.98 -1.82
CA VAL A 113 8.22 2.78 -1.44
C VAL A 113 9.45 2.42 -2.26
N SER A 114 9.51 1.17 -2.76
CA SER A 114 10.51 0.71 -3.74
C SER A 114 9.99 -0.56 -4.43
N PRO A 115 10.61 -1.02 -5.52
CA PRO A 115 10.21 -2.28 -6.16
C PRO A 115 10.13 -3.44 -5.17
N GLY A 116 8.94 -4.06 -5.05
CA GLY A 116 8.67 -5.17 -4.14
C GLY A 116 8.51 -4.82 -2.66
N ILE A 117 8.68 -3.55 -2.27
CA ILE A 117 8.50 -3.10 -0.88
C ILE A 117 7.38 -2.06 -0.80
N TYR A 118 6.44 -2.31 0.07
CA TYR A 118 5.25 -1.49 0.28
C TYR A 118 5.16 -1.04 1.73
N GLU A 119 4.70 0.19 1.94
CA GLU A 119 4.37 0.70 3.27
C GLU A 119 2.87 0.69 3.46
N THR A 120 2.42 0.26 4.63
CA THR A 120 1.04 0.41 5.09
C THR A 120 1.01 1.38 6.26
N ILE A 121 0.13 2.37 6.18
CA ILE A 121 -0.12 3.32 7.26
C ILE A 121 -1.51 3.04 7.83
N VAL A 122 -1.56 2.72 9.12
CA VAL A 122 -2.80 2.49 9.86
C VAL A 122 -3.13 3.74 10.67
N LYS A 123 -4.35 4.26 10.51
CA LYS A 123 -4.84 5.40 11.30
C LYS A 123 -6.06 4.99 12.12
N MET A 124 -6.13 5.45 13.37
CA MET A 124 -7.28 5.35 14.26
C MET A 124 -7.77 6.75 14.58
N GLY A 125 -9.04 7.04 14.31
CA GLY A 125 -9.59 8.38 14.50
C GLY A 125 -8.80 9.49 13.77
N GLY A 126 -8.25 9.16 12.60
CA GLY A 126 -7.44 10.08 11.79
C GLY A 126 -5.97 10.24 12.23
N ARG A 127 -5.54 9.60 13.33
CA ARG A 127 -4.16 9.66 13.81
C ARG A 127 -3.40 8.39 13.45
N VAL A 128 -2.13 8.51 13.05
CA VAL A 128 -1.28 7.35 12.74
C VAL A 128 -1.07 6.52 14.01
N ALA A 129 -1.54 5.27 13.98
CA ALA A 129 -1.39 4.29 15.06
C ALA A 129 -0.23 3.33 14.79
N ALA A 130 -0.01 2.95 13.53
CA ALA A 130 1.06 2.05 13.15
C ALA A 130 1.53 2.30 11.71
N LYS A 131 2.76 1.88 11.44
CA LYS A 131 3.32 1.78 10.09
C LYS A 131 3.91 0.40 9.90
N SER A 132 3.68 -0.17 8.73
CA SER A 132 4.21 -1.49 8.39
C SER A 132 4.92 -1.44 7.04
N SER A 133 6.03 -2.18 6.95
CA SER A 133 6.65 -2.51 5.66
C SER A 133 6.23 -3.92 5.28
N VAL A 134 5.77 -4.09 4.05
CA VAL A 134 5.28 -5.37 3.52
C VAL A 134 6.08 -5.76 2.30
N SER A 135 6.54 -7.00 2.25
CA SER A 135 7.22 -7.56 1.08
C SER A 135 6.81 -9.01 0.85
N VAL A 136 6.85 -9.44 -0.41
CA VAL A 136 6.66 -10.84 -0.79
C VAL A 136 7.97 -11.33 -1.40
N SER A 137 8.38 -12.55 -1.02
CA SER A 137 9.59 -13.17 -1.55
C SER A 137 9.51 -13.34 -3.08
N PRO A 138 10.66 -13.37 -3.79
CA PRO A 138 10.66 -13.49 -5.26
C PRO A 138 9.97 -14.75 -5.78
N ASP A 139 9.99 -15.84 -5.01
CA ASP A 139 9.29 -17.09 -5.32
C ASP A 139 7.78 -17.04 -5.02
N GLY A 140 7.28 -15.93 -4.49
CA GLY A 140 5.88 -15.73 -4.16
C GLY A 140 5.35 -16.58 -3.01
N LYS A 141 6.21 -17.21 -2.20
CA LYS A 141 5.79 -18.17 -1.16
C LYS A 141 5.73 -17.59 0.24
N THR A 142 6.45 -16.50 0.50
CA THR A 142 6.54 -15.87 1.82
C THR A 142 6.18 -14.40 1.73
N MET A 143 5.29 -13.95 2.60
CA MET A 143 5.00 -12.53 2.83
C MET A 143 5.54 -12.15 4.20
N THR A 144 6.32 -11.07 4.27
CA THR A 144 6.87 -10.54 5.53
C THR A 144 6.31 -9.16 5.77
N THR A 145 5.77 -8.93 6.96
CA THR A 145 5.31 -7.60 7.40
C THR A 145 6.07 -7.20 8.65
N THR A 146 6.73 -6.04 8.61
CA THR A 146 7.37 -5.43 9.79
C THR A 146 6.54 -4.23 10.20
N THR A 147 5.88 -4.33 11.36
CA THR A 147 5.02 -3.27 11.91
C THR A 147 5.72 -2.58 13.06
N LYS A 148 5.72 -1.25 13.05
CA LYS A 148 6.15 -0.41 14.16
C LYS A 148 4.98 0.47 14.60
N GLY A 149 4.74 0.53 15.90
CA GLY A 149 3.64 1.29 16.46
C GLY A 149 3.83 1.54 17.94
N VAL A 150 2.74 1.87 18.62
CA VAL A 150 2.68 2.00 20.06
C VAL A 150 1.51 1.18 20.60
N ASP A 151 1.68 0.57 21.76
CA ASP A 151 0.59 -0.10 22.45
C ASP A 151 -0.34 0.89 23.15
N SER A 152 -1.36 0.38 23.85
CA SER A 152 -2.33 1.20 24.58
C SER A 152 -1.73 2.00 25.73
N SER A 153 -0.53 1.66 26.19
CA SER A 153 0.23 2.40 27.21
C SER A 153 1.17 3.45 26.61
N GLY A 154 1.26 3.54 25.25
CA GLY A 154 2.17 4.43 24.54
C GLY A 154 3.59 3.89 24.40
N LYS A 155 3.84 2.62 24.78
CA LYS A 155 5.15 1.98 24.61
C LYS A 155 5.34 1.55 23.16
N ALA A 156 6.55 1.79 22.61
CA ALA A 156 6.90 1.35 21.30
C ALA A 156 6.83 -0.19 21.18
N VAL A 157 6.22 -0.66 20.09
CA VAL A 157 6.11 -2.06 19.76
C VAL A 157 6.66 -2.31 18.36
N THR A 158 7.32 -3.45 18.18
CA THR A 158 7.79 -3.91 16.88
C THR A 158 7.36 -5.35 16.67
N THR A 159 6.69 -5.62 15.55
CA THR A 159 6.23 -6.96 15.20
C THR A 159 6.74 -7.31 13.83
N ILE A 160 7.33 -8.48 13.68
CA ILE A 160 7.67 -9.06 12.38
C ILE A 160 6.78 -10.28 12.21
N THR A 161 5.86 -10.23 11.26
CA THR A 161 4.99 -11.37 10.94
C THR A 161 5.40 -11.98 9.61
N VAL A 162 5.49 -13.29 9.61
CA VAL A 162 5.80 -14.08 8.42
C VAL A 162 4.57 -14.91 8.09
N TYR A 163 4.12 -14.77 6.85
CA TYR A 163 3.01 -15.55 6.31
C TYR A 163 3.52 -16.45 5.20
N GLU A 164 2.96 -17.63 5.10
CA GLU A 164 3.24 -18.61 4.06
C GLU A 164 2.02 -18.76 3.16
N ARG A 165 2.28 -18.81 1.86
CA ARG A 165 1.22 -19.00 0.87
C ARG A 165 0.57 -20.36 1.06
N GLN A 166 -0.75 -20.38 1.11
CA GLN A 166 -1.53 -21.61 1.07
C GLN A 166 -1.58 -22.14 -0.37
N GLN A 167 -1.47 -23.46 -0.54
CA GLN A 167 -1.62 -24.14 -1.82
C GLN A 167 -3.09 -24.38 -2.16
#